data_c9619fa40dfa531bc58f3ba5bf4667a4
#
_entry.id   c9619fa40dfa531bc58f3ba5bf4667a4
#
_cell.length_a   1.000
_cell.length_b   1.000
_cell.length_c   1.000
_cell.angle_alpha   90.00
_cell.angle_beta   90.00
_cell.angle_gamma   90.00
#
_symmetry.space_group_name_H-M   'P 1'
#
loop_
_entity.id
_entity.type
_entity.pdbx_description
1 polymer ?
#
loop_
_entity_poly.entity_id
_entity_poly.type
_entity_poly.pdbx_seq_one_letter_code
_entity_poly.pdbx_strand_id
1 'polypeptide(L)'
;MKILNSFSVAIIIFLSACSQPKDPLEVKIDETIDIAKNQYKHMMSLLPDGKYPKTYYTEKDEFETTESWWWCSGFYSGSLIYLDELSEEPIFKKEINRVLNDLEKEQYNTTTHDLGFMMYCSFGNANRLNPNDEYKSILMNSAKSLASRFNDTIGSIKSWDSTEDNYLVIIDNMMNLELLFWATEHSKDSTYYDIAVKHANTTIKNHFREDYSSYHVLNYMPNGDVKRKRTEQGFSDSSAWARGQAWGLYGYTVTYRKTKNPKYLEQATKIANFILNHPNLPEDKVPYWDFNAPDIPNALRDSSAASIIASALLELKDLVKDEALSEQYFNTSTIILNTLLTDEYIAKNNTNGGFLLKHGVGHLPKNSEVDVPLTYADYYLIEAMLRYKNLK
;
A
#
# COMPACT_ATOMS: atom_id res chain seq x y z
N MET A 1 -68.14 45.51 27.34
CA MET A 1 -66.76 45.46 26.86
C MET A 1 -66.11 44.19 27.45
N LYS A 2 -66.08 43.11 26.67
CA LYS A 2 -65.50 41.82 27.10
C LYS A 2 -64.12 41.72 26.47
N ILE A 3 -63.08 41.63 27.29
CA ILE A 3 -61.70 41.44 26.89
C ILE A 3 -61.48 39.91 26.74
N LEU A 4 -61.22 39.43 25.52
CA LEU A 4 -60.77 38.06 25.25
C LEU A 4 -59.25 37.98 25.42
N ASN A 5 -58.79 37.25 26.42
CA ASN A 5 -57.36 36.85 26.56
C ASN A 5 -57.10 35.63 25.68
N SER A 6 -56.32 35.80 24.59
CA SER A 6 -55.79 34.71 23.79
C SER A 6 -54.50 34.15 24.45
N PHE A 7 -54.57 32.94 24.95
CA PHE A 7 -53.37 32.18 25.38
C PHE A 7 -52.80 31.51 24.16
N SER A 8 -51.60 31.95 23.69
CA SER A 8 -50.83 31.22 22.72
C SER A 8 -50.00 30.15 23.38
N VAL A 9 -50.33 28.90 23.12
CA VAL A 9 -49.53 27.75 23.57
C VAL A 9 -48.40 27.52 22.53
N ALA A 10 -47.16 27.81 22.88
CA ALA A 10 -46.00 27.47 22.05
C ALA A 10 -45.68 25.98 22.24
N ILE A 11 -45.90 25.20 21.25
CA ILE A 11 -45.48 23.77 21.17
C ILE A 11 -44.00 23.76 20.83
N ILE A 12 -43.13 23.47 21.79
CA ILE A 12 -41.71 23.20 21.61
C ILE A 12 -41.58 21.75 21.11
N ILE A 13 -41.37 21.55 19.82
CA ILE A 13 -41.05 20.24 19.25
C ILE A 13 -39.55 19.99 19.53
N PHE A 14 -39.26 19.12 20.48
CA PHE A 14 -37.93 18.54 20.66
C PHE A 14 -37.70 17.58 19.51
N LEU A 15 -36.95 18.00 18.49
CA LEU A 15 -36.37 17.09 17.51
C LEU A 15 -35.24 16.34 18.23
N SER A 16 -35.54 15.18 18.78
CA SER A 16 -34.53 14.22 19.18
C SER A 16 -33.86 13.72 17.88
N ALA A 17 -32.70 14.28 17.56
CA ALA A 17 -31.82 13.69 16.55
C ALA A 17 -31.39 12.31 17.08
N CYS A 18 -32.08 11.25 16.70
CA CYS A 18 -31.55 9.89 16.82
C CYS A 18 -30.31 9.81 15.91
N SER A 19 -29.12 10.00 16.50
CA SER A 19 -27.90 9.61 15.81
C SER A 19 -27.99 8.10 15.55
N GLN A 20 -27.91 7.69 14.29
CA GLN A 20 -27.78 6.26 13.99
C GLN A 20 -26.52 5.72 14.69
N PRO A 21 -26.56 4.49 15.23
CA PRO A 21 -25.39 3.89 15.84
C PRO A 21 -24.27 3.85 14.80
N LYS A 22 -23.05 4.28 15.17
CA LYS A 22 -21.87 4.19 14.33
C LYS A 22 -21.66 2.74 13.90
N ASP A 23 -21.18 2.54 12.68
CA ASP A 23 -20.74 1.24 12.18
C ASP A 23 -19.67 0.66 13.15
N PRO A 24 -19.80 -0.59 13.61
CA PRO A 24 -18.84 -1.21 14.53
C PRO A 24 -17.39 -1.20 14.02
N LEU A 25 -17.17 -1.33 12.72
CA LEU A 25 -15.81 -1.23 12.15
C LEU A 25 -15.30 0.21 12.17
N GLU A 26 -16.15 1.20 11.95
CA GLU A 26 -15.76 2.61 12.09
C GLU A 26 -15.32 2.94 13.52
N VAL A 27 -16.00 2.40 14.53
CA VAL A 27 -15.58 2.55 15.94
C VAL A 27 -14.20 1.95 16.17
N LYS A 28 -13.95 0.72 15.67
CA LYS A 28 -12.63 0.07 15.76
C LYS A 28 -11.54 0.87 15.05
N ILE A 29 -11.85 1.44 13.89
CA ILE A 29 -10.92 2.30 13.16
C ILE A 29 -10.58 3.54 13.97
N ASP A 30 -11.57 4.24 14.56
CA ASP A 30 -11.34 5.41 15.41
C ASP A 30 -10.45 5.06 16.61
N GLU A 31 -10.72 3.96 17.30
CA GLU A 31 -9.88 3.45 18.40
C GLU A 31 -8.45 3.13 17.92
N THR A 32 -8.32 2.54 16.74
CA THR A 32 -7.01 2.18 16.18
C THR A 32 -6.21 3.41 15.76
N ILE A 33 -6.86 4.47 15.29
CA ILE A 33 -6.19 5.76 15.01
C ILE A 33 -5.55 6.32 16.29
N ASP A 34 -6.25 6.26 17.42
CA ASP A 34 -5.70 6.72 18.70
C ASP A 34 -4.53 5.85 19.19
N ILE A 35 -4.62 4.53 18.99
CA ILE A 35 -3.51 3.61 19.25
C ILE A 35 -2.33 3.96 18.35
N ALA A 36 -2.54 4.14 17.04
CA ALA A 36 -1.50 4.45 16.07
C ALA A 36 -0.79 5.76 16.41
N LYS A 37 -1.51 6.81 16.80
CA LYS A 37 -0.90 8.06 17.23
C LYS A 37 0.09 7.85 18.40
N ASN A 38 -0.25 7.01 19.36
CA ASN A 38 0.63 6.72 20.49
C ASN A 38 1.82 5.83 20.08
N GLN A 39 1.58 4.80 19.29
CA GLN A 39 2.63 3.93 18.75
C GLN A 39 3.65 4.73 17.92
N TYR A 40 3.20 5.57 17.00
CA TYR A 40 4.10 6.39 16.17
C TYR A 40 4.85 7.46 16.97
N LYS A 41 4.25 8.06 18.01
CA LYS A 41 4.99 8.92 18.96
C LYS A 41 6.09 8.16 19.70
N HIS A 42 5.83 6.91 20.07
CA HIS A 42 6.85 6.06 20.65
C HIS A 42 7.95 5.71 19.62
N MET A 43 7.59 5.29 18.41
CA MET A 43 8.54 5.05 17.32
C MET A 43 9.45 6.25 17.09
N MET A 44 8.88 7.47 17.03
CA MET A 44 9.65 8.72 16.91
C MET A 44 10.70 8.88 18.01
N SER A 45 10.42 8.44 19.23
CA SER A 45 11.36 8.53 20.36
C SER A 45 12.53 7.52 20.26
N LEU A 46 12.35 6.45 19.50
CA LEU A 46 13.35 5.41 19.27
C LEU A 46 14.19 5.67 18.01
N LEU A 47 13.68 6.45 17.06
CA LEU A 47 14.26 6.62 15.74
C LEU A 47 15.41 7.64 15.78
N PRO A 48 16.65 7.24 15.45
CA PRO A 48 17.77 8.18 15.34
C PRO A 48 17.59 9.16 14.17
N ASP A 49 18.22 10.32 14.26
CA ASP A 49 18.21 11.30 13.18
C ASP A 49 18.78 10.71 11.87
N GLY A 50 18.11 11.01 10.74
CA GLY A 50 18.51 10.54 9.42
C GLY A 50 18.28 9.03 9.20
N LYS A 51 17.58 8.36 10.11
CA LYS A 51 17.19 6.94 9.97
C LYS A 51 15.69 6.78 9.72
N TYR A 52 15.36 5.63 9.17
CA TYR A 52 13.99 5.22 8.83
C TYR A 52 13.65 3.91 9.51
N PRO A 53 12.43 3.73 10.04
CA PRO A 53 12.03 2.48 10.66
C PRO A 53 11.95 1.39 9.60
N LYS A 54 12.54 0.24 9.89
CA LYS A 54 12.49 -0.94 9.02
C LYS A 54 11.63 -2.03 9.62
N THR A 55 12.03 -2.52 10.80
CA THR A 55 11.32 -3.57 11.55
C THR A 55 11.72 -3.55 13.03
N TYR A 56 11.09 -4.43 13.81
CA TYR A 56 11.41 -4.64 15.22
C TYR A 56 11.40 -6.13 15.58
N TYR A 57 12.45 -6.61 16.22
CA TYR A 57 12.57 -7.99 16.67
C TYR A 57 12.22 -8.07 18.15
N THR A 58 10.98 -8.46 18.47
CA THR A 58 10.46 -8.49 19.84
C THR A 58 11.29 -9.38 20.79
N GLU A 59 11.78 -10.52 20.32
CA GLU A 59 12.57 -11.44 21.14
C GLU A 59 13.93 -10.86 21.56
N LYS A 60 14.46 -9.92 20.77
CA LYS A 60 15.77 -9.30 21.00
C LYS A 60 15.66 -7.90 21.56
N ASP A 61 14.45 -7.34 21.61
CA ASP A 61 14.21 -5.91 21.89
C ASP A 61 15.04 -4.99 20.94
N GLU A 62 15.08 -5.35 19.64
CA GLU A 62 15.94 -4.71 18.64
C GLU A 62 15.10 -3.94 17.62
N PHE A 63 15.25 -2.61 17.61
CA PHE A 63 14.66 -1.73 16.60
C PHE A 63 15.62 -1.57 15.43
N GLU A 64 15.34 -2.25 14.33
CA GLU A 64 16.15 -2.15 13.10
C GLU A 64 15.73 -0.93 12.29
N THR A 65 16.71 -0.11 11.91
CA THR A 65 16.53 1.08 11.08
C THR A 65 17.30 0.97 9.77
N THR A 66 16.95 1.82 8.82
CA THR A 66 17.62 1.89 7.53
C THR A 66 17.91 3.33 7.11
N GLU A 67 18.57 3.49 5.97
CA GLU A 67 18.89 4.77 5.35
C GLU A 67 17.79 5.20 4.37
N SER A 68 17.82 6.47 3.93
CA SER A 68 16.86 7.03 2.96
C SER A 68 16.79 6.29 1.62
N TRP A 69 17.89 5.70 1.18
CA TRP A 69 17.98 4.97 -0.10
C TRP A 69 17.24 3.61 -0.09
N TRP A 70 16.84 3.13 1.08
CA TRP A 70 16.11 1.86 1.19
C TRP A 70 14.67 2.01 0.70
N TRP A 71 14.21 1.04 -0.05
CA TRP A 71 12.91 1.08 -0.75
C TRP A 71 11.70 1.42 0.13
N CYS A 72 11.77 1.13 1.44
CA CYS A 72 10.69 1.43 2.39
C CYS A 72 10.68 2.87 2.91
N SER A 73 11.66 3.71 2.58
CA SER A 73 11.87 4.99 3.25
C SER A 73 10.69 5.98 3.13
N GLY A 74 9.87 5.85 2.10
CA GLY A 74 8.69 6.71 1.91
C GLY A 74 7.49 6.37 2.79
N PHE A 75 7.40 5.13 3.29
CA PHE A 75 6.20 4.69 4.01
C PHE A 75 6.05 5.34 5.39
N TYR A 76 7.14 5.58 6.10
CA TYR A 76 7.08 6.21 7.42
C TYR A 76 6.44 7.59 7.37
N SER A 77 6.96 8.50 6.54
CA SER A 77 6.36 9.82 6.37
C SER A 77 4.95 9.76 5.78
N GLY A 78 4.71 8.81 4.86
CA GLY A 78 3.37 8.57 4.32
C GLY A 78 2.36 8.16 5.39
N SER A 79 2.73 7.26 6.31
CA SER A 79 1.90 6.86 7.45
C SER A 79 1.59 8.04 8.37
N LEU A 80 2.59 8.87 8.68
CA LEU A 80 2.39 10.07 9.50
C LEU A 80 1.43 11.06 8.83
N ILE A 81 1.53 11.25 7.51
CA ILE A 81 0.65 12.13 6.74
C ILE A 81 -0.79 11.60 6.79
N TYR A 82 -1.00 10.30 6.59
CA TYR A 82 -2.33 9.69 6.70
C TYR A 82 -2.90 9.77 8.13
N LEU A 83 -2.07 9.63 9.16
CA LEU A 83 -2.51 9.78 10.56
C LEU A 83 -2.93 11.22 10.88
N ASP A 84 -2.20 12.24 10.38
CA ASP A 84 -2.61 13.63 10.52
C ASP A 84 -3.94 13.89 9.79
N GLU A 85 -4.13 13.33 8.59
CA GLU A 85 -5.38 13.42 7.83
C GLU A 85 -6.56 12.75 8.56
N LEU A 86 -6.37 11.51 9.05
CA LEU A 86 -7.40 10.77 9.78
C LEU A 86 -7.77 11.38 11.13
N SER A 87 -6.82 12.06 11.76
CA SER A 87 -7.02 12.74 13.06
C SER A 87 -7.59 14.14 12.91
N GLU A 88 -7.60 14.69 11.69
CA GLU A 88 -7.91 16.10 11.41
C GLU A 88 -7.03 17.09 12.21
N GLU A 89 -5.86 16.61 12.66
CA GLU A 89 -4.91 17.37 13.49
C GLU A 89 -3.48 17.19 12.97
N PRO A 90 -2.67 18.26 12.86
CA PRO A 90 -1.30 18.19 12.38
C PRO A 90 -0.31 17.74 13.47
N ILE A 91 -0.56 16.58 14.09
CA ILE A 91 0.17 16.04 15.25
C ILE A 91 1.64 15.78 14.89
N PHE A 92 1.87 15.27 13.66
CA PHE A 92 3.18 14.81 13.20
C PHE A 92 3.89 15.78 12.25
N LYS A 93 3.35 16.97 12.03
CA LYS A 93 3.86 17.96 11.06
C LYS A 93 5.38 18.21 11.17
N LYS A 94 5.92 18.31 12.39
CA LYS A 94 7.37 18.56 12.59
C LYS A 94 8.19 17.36 12.11
N GLU A 95 7.76 16.16 12.42
CA GLU A 95 8.45 14.94 12.04
C GLU A 95 8.32 14.68 10.53
N ILE A 96 7.12 14.88 9.95
CA ILE A 96 6.91 14.80 8.51
C ILE A 96 7.90 15.70 7.77
N ASN A 97 8.02 16.97 8.17
CA ASN A 97 8.96 17.90 7.55
C ASN A 97 10.41 17.43 7.69
N ARG A 98 10.81 16.94 8.88
CA ARG A 98 12.16 16.40 9.10
C ARG A 98 12.49 15.27 8.14
N VAL A 99 11.58 14.31 8.02
CA VAL A 99 11.77 13.14 7.17
C VAL A 99 11.76 13.51 5.69
N LEU A 100 10.84 14.35 5.24
CA LEU A 100 10.79 14.81 3.86
C LEU A 100 12.06 15.56 3.46
N ASN A 101 12.58 16.44 4.33
CA ASN A 101 13.83 17.17 4.08
C ASN A 101 15.05 16.25 3.93
N ASP A 102 15.09 15.12 4.66
CA ASP A 102 16.18 14.14 4.49
C ASP A 102 15.96 13.27 3.24
N LEU A 103 14.70 12.93 2.93
CA LEU A 103 14.35 12.04 1.82
C LEU A 103 14.47 12.71 0.44
N GLU A 104 14.40 14.05 0.35
CA GLU A 104 14.39 14.77 -0.93
C GLU A 104 15.58 14.44 -1.83
N LYS A 105 16.75 14.09 -1.24
CA LYS A 105 17.96 13.70 -1.98
C LYS A 105 17.75 12.48 -2.88
N GLU A 106 16.82 11.60 -2.52
CA GLU A 106 16.53 10.38 -3.28
C GLU A 106 15.77 10.65 -4.60
N GLN A 107 15.31 11.86 -4.86
CA GLN A 107 14.74 12.26 -6.14
C GLN A 107 15.66 12.00 -7.34
N TYR A 108 16.97 11.90 -7.12
CA TYR A 108 17.97 11.63 -8.16
C TYR A 108 18.49 10.19 -8.14
N ASN A 109 17.92 9.32 -7.32
CA ASN A 109 18.33 7.92 -7.23
C ASN A 109 17.91 7.16 -8.49
N THR A 110 18.88 6.64 -9.23
CA THR A 110 18.68 5.85 -10.45
C THR A 110 19.08 4.38 -10.27
N THR A 111 19.34 3.93 -9.05
CA THR A 111 19.81 2.57 -8.75
C THR A 111 18.70 1.57 -8.47
N THR A 112 17.51 2.05 -8.18
CA THR A 112 16.32 1.25 -7.86
C THR A 112 15.09 1.70 -8.67
N HIS A 113 14.10 0.83 -8.80
CA HIS A 113 12.78 1.15 -9.33
C HIS A 113 11.82 1.69 -8.27
N ASP A 114 12.20 1.67 -6.98
CA ASP A 114 11.29 1.90 -5.85
C ASP A 114 10.97 3.38 -5.60
N LEU A 115 11.26 4.25 -6.54
CA LEU A 115 10.97 5.69 -6.40
C LEU A 115 9.48 6.00 -6.26
N GLY A 116 8.59 5.15 -6.72
CA GLY A 116 7.18 5.26 -6.41
C GLY A 116 6.90 5.05 -4.92
N PHE A 117 7.44 3.98 -4.33
CA PHE A 117 7.34 3.71 -2.90
C PHE A 117 8.01 4.78 -2.06
N MET A 118 9.22 5.19 -2.44
CA MET A 118 10.01 6.17 -1.69
C MET A 118 9.42 7.57 -1.78
N MET A 119 9.12 8.05 -2.99
CA MET A 119 8.81 9.45 -3.24
C MET A 119 7.31 9.71 -3.40
N TYR A 120 6.53 8.77 -3.95
CA TYR A 120 5.12 9.02 -4.14
C TYR A 120 4.28 8.71 -2.88
N CYS A 121 4.66 7.69 -2.10
CA CYS A 121 4.03 7.46 -0.79
C CYS A 121 4.32 8.58 0.23
N SER A 122 5.41 9.31 0.06
CA SER A 122 5.83 10.44 0.90
C SER A 122 5.41 11.79 0.30
N PHE A 123 6.21 12.33 -0.61
CA PHE A 123 5.94 13.62 -1.27
C PHE A 123 4.64 13.64 -2.08
N GLY A 124 4.23 12.50 -2.66
CA GLY A 124 2.95 12.39 -3.34
C GLY A 124 1.77 12.69 -2.40
N ASN A 125 1.75 12.07 -1.22
CA ASN A 125 0.74 12.35 -0.20
C ASN A 125 0.85 13.77 0.37
N ALA A 126 2.08 14.25 0.63
CA ALA A 126 2.28 15.62 1.09
C ALA A 126 1.77 16.65 0.05
N ASN A 127 2.06 16.44 -1.23
CA ASN A 127 1.59 17.30 -2.31
C ASN A 127 0.07 17.18 -2.54
N ARG A 128 -0.54 16.03 -2.30
CA ARG A 128 -1.99 15.85 -2.38
C ARG A 128 -2.72 16.72 -1.36
N LEU A 129 -2.22 16.78 -0.12
CA LEU A 129 -2.83 17.56 0.96
C LEU A 129 -2.43 19.04 0.95
N ASN A 130 -1.21 19.34 0.57
CA ASN A 130 -0.67 20.71 0.56
C ASN A 130 0.19 20.95 -0.69
N PRO A 131 -0.43 21.13 -1.87
CA PRO A 131 0.26 21.30 -3.14
C PRO A 131 1.20 22.51 -3.12
N ASN A 132 2.47 22.29 -3.50
CA ASN A 132 3.45 23.36 -3.69
C ASN A 132 4.47 23.02 -4.80
N ASP A 133 5.20 24.03 -5.28
CA ASP A 133 6.09 23.85 -6.43
C ASP A 133 7.36 23.08 -6.10
N GLU A 134 7.81 23.10 -4.84
CA GLU A 134 8.95 22.31 -4.36
C GLU A 134 8.63 20.80 -4.44
N TYR A 135 7.51 20.38 -3.85
CA TYR A 135 7.08 18.97 -3.91
C TYR A 135 6.85 18.49 -5.33
N LYS A 136 6.24 19.34 -6.17
CA LYS A 136 6.07 19.02 -7.61
C LYS A 136 7.42 18.84 -8.31
N SER A 137 8.40 19.70 -8.03
CA SER A 137 9.74 19.59 -8.61
C SER A 137 10.43 18.30 -8.19
N ILE A 138 10.36 17.93 -6.90
CA ILE A 138 10.92 16.69 -6.35
C ILE A 138 10.28 15.48 -7.02
N LEU A 139 8.95 15.44 -7.12
CA LEU A 139 8.21 14.34 -7.77
C LEU A 139 8.55 14.24 -9.27
N MET A 140 8.70 15.36 -9.97
CA MET A 140 9.11 15.36 -11.38
C MET A 140 10.54 14.84 -11.57
N ASN A 141 11.48 15.20 -10.69
CA ASN A 141 12.83 14.67 -10.74
C ASN A 141 12.84 13.16 -10.45
N SER A 142 12.05 12.72 -9.45
CA SER A 142 11.86 11.29 -9.13
C SER A 142 11.30 10.50 -10.31
N ALA A 143 10.31 11.06 -11.01
CA ALA A 143 9.75 10.43 -12.22
C ALA A 143 10.76 10.33 -13.35
N LYS A 144 11.63 11.34 -13.54
CA LYS A 144 12.76 11.28 -14.50
C LYS A 144 13.75 10.18 -14.13
N SER A 145 14.11 10.09 -12.85
CA SER A 145 15.02 9.06 -12.33
C SER A 145 14.44 7.66 -12.54
N LEU A 146 13.16 7.44 -12.23
CA LEU A 146 12.47 6.17 -12.49
C LEU A 146 12.41 5.84 -13.98
N ALA A 147 12.01 6.81 -14.81
CA ALA A 147 11.91 6.66 -16.27
C ALA A 147 13.26 6.30 -16.91
N SER A 148 14.40 6.78 -16.37
CA SER A 148 15.73 6.47 -16.88
C SER A 148 16.10 4.98 -16.81
N ARG A 149 15.39 4.20 -15.99
CA ARG A 149 15.58 2.74 -15.88
C ARG A 149 14.76 1.93 -16.89
N PHE A 150 13.98 2.59 -17.73
CA PHE A 150 13.19 1.95 -18.75
C PHE A 150 14.04 1.51 -19.96
N ASN A 151 13.78 0.31 -20.45
CA ASN A 151 14.36 -0.21 -21.69
C ASN A 151 13.24 -0.49 -22.70
N ASP A 152 13.30 0.18 -23.84
CA ASP A 152 12.24 0.12 -24.85
C ASP A 152 12.15 -1.26 -25.55
N THR A 153 13.29 -1.94 -25.75
CA THR A 153 13.32 -3.28 -26.35
C THR A 153 12.65 -4.32 -25.45
N ILE A 154 12.88 -4.22 -24.12
CA ILE A 154 12.26 -5.10 -23.14
C ILE A 154 10.82 -4.66 -22.85
N GLY A 155 10.56 -3.35 -22.94
CA GLY A 155 9.27 -2.73 -22.63
C GLY A 155 9.00 -2.66 -21.13
N SER A 156 10.04 -2.57 -20.30
CA SER A 156 9.90 -2.55 -18.84
C SER A 156 10.96 -1.68 -18.17
N ILE A 157 10.69 -1.28 -16.93
CA ILE A 157 11.59 -0.60 -16.02
C ILE A 157 12.40 -1.66 -15.28
N LYS A 158 13.72 -1.54 -15.26
CA LYS A 158 14.62 -2.43 -14.53
C LYS A 158 14.46 -2.24 -13.01
N SER A 159 14.36 -3.33 -12.25
CA SER A 159 14.13 -3.25 -10.81
C SER A 159 15.39 -2.85 -10.04
N TRP A 160 16.44 -3.64 -10.05
CA TRP A 160 17.74 -3.29 -9.47
C TRP A 160 18.88 -3.78 -10.35
N ASP A 161 20.10 -3.38 -10.04
CA ASP A 161 21.28 -3.81 -10.78
C ASP A 161 21.83 -5.11 -10.19
N SER A 162 22.15 -6.06 -11.05
CA SER A 162 22.70 -7.36 -10.71
C SER A 162 23.83 -7.71 -11.65
N THR A 163 24.89 -8.32 -11.13
CA THR A 163 26.03 -8.81 -11.90
C THR A 163 25.72 -10.12 -12.64
N GLU A 164 24.77 -10.90 -12.13
CA GLU A 164 24.42 -12.21 -12.70
C GLU A 164 23.31 -12.11 -13.76
N ASP A 165 22.46 -11.10 -13.62
CA ASP A 165 21.27 -10.92 -14.44
C ASP A 165 21.32 -9.59 -15.19
N ASN A 166 21.35 -9.65 -16.51
CA ASN A 166 21.47 -8.47 -17.35
C ASN A 166 20.29 -7.49 -17.17
N TYR A 167 19.07 -8.01 -17.02
CA TYR A 167 17.88 -7.19 -16.83
C TYR A 167 16.81 -7.95 -16.06
N LEU A 168 16.52 -7.53 -14.83
CA LEU A 168 15.47 -8.15 -14.04
C LEU A 168 14.34 -7.17 -13.72
N VAL A 169 13.14 -7.72 -13.64
CA VAL A 169 11.90 -6.99 -13.34
C VAL A 169 11.09 -7.81 -12.35
N ILE A 170 10.63 -7.17 -11.28
CA ILE A 170 9.75 -7.81 -10.30
C ILE A 170 8.33 -7.24 -10.37
N ILE A 171 7.36 -8.01 -9.90
CA ILE A 171 5.95 -7.63 -9.92
C ILE A 171 5.68 -6.34 -9.11
N ASP A 172 6.45 -6.09 -8.07
CA ASP A 172 6.40 -4.91 -7.20
C ASP A 172 6.52 -3.60 -7.98
N ASN A 173 7.20 -3.63 -9.14
CA ASN A 173 7.37 -2.46 -10.00
C ASN A 173 6.04 -1.84 -10.45
N MET A 174 4.97 -2.63 -10.49
CA MET A 174 3.62 -2.12 -10.79
C MET A 174 3.17 -1.01 -9.81
N MET A 175 3.67 -1.02 -8.58
CA MET A 175 3.37 -0.02 -7.57
C MET A 175 4.06 1.32 -7.82
N ASN A 176 5.16 1.32 -8.58
CA ASN A 176 5.94 2.51 -8.85
C ASN A 176 5.43 3.31 -10.06
N LEU A 177 4.49 2.74 -10.83
CA LEU A 177 3.94 3.37 -12.04
C LEU A 177 3.07 4.59 -11.75
N GLU A 178 2.48 4.69 -10.56
CA GLU A 178 1.63 5.81 -10.20
C GLU A 178 2.38 7.14 -10.25
N LEU A 179 3.65 7.16 -9.87
CA LEU A 179 4.53 8.32 -10.01
C LEU A 179 4.65 8.79 -11.46
N LEU A 180 4.74 7.87 -12.42
CA LEU A 180 4.82 8.21 -13.85
C LEU A 180 3.50 8.73 -14.40
N PHE A 181 2.38 8.16 -13.99
CA PHE A 181 1.05 8.70 -14.34
C PHE A 181 0.86 10.10 -13.78
N TRP A 182 1.26 10.34 -12.52
CA TRP A 182 1.24 11.66 -11.91
C TRP A 182 2.11 12.66 -12.69
N ALA A 183 3.31 12.25 -13.09
CA ALA A 183 4.22 13.11 -13.86
C ALA A 183 3.62 13.49 -15.21
N THR A 184 2.93 12.57 -15.90
CA THR A 184 2.19 12.88 -17.14
C THR A 184 1.09 13.91 -16.91
N GLU A 185 0.30 13.76 -15.86
CA GLU A 185 -0.81 14.69 -15.53
C GLU A 185 -0.31 16.10 -15.29
N HIS A 186 0.90 16.25 -14.70
CA HIS A 186 1.47 17.56 -14.35
C HIS A 186 2.30 18.20 -15.46
N SER A 187 3.13 17.43 -16.14
CA SER A 187 4.00 17.95 -17.19
C SER A 187 3.33 18.03 -18.56
N LYS A 188 2.26 17.27 -18.78
CA LYS A 188 1.64 17.01 -20.09
C LYS A 188 2.56 16.29 -21.08
N ASP A 189 3.68 15.72 -20.60
CA ASP A 189 4.58 14.89 -21.37
C ASP A 189 4.08 13.43 -21.34
N SER A 190 3.67 12.91 -22.49
CA SER A 190 3.15 11.55 -22.60
C SER A 190 4.24 10.46 -22.46
N THR A 191 5.51 10.82 -22.47
CA THR A 191 6.61 9.85 -22.34
C THR A 191 6.47 9.01 -21.07
N TYR A 192 6.10 9.64 -19.96
CA TYR A 192 5.91 8.93 -18.68
C TYR A 192 4.72 7.97 -18.74
N TYR A 193 3.61 8.38 -19.36
CA TYR A 193 2.45 7.53 -19.60
C TYR A 193 2.81 6.32 -20.48
N ASP A 194 3.53 6.56 -21.57
CA ASP A 194 3.91 5.51 -22.52
C ASP A 194 4.82 4.46 -21.87
N ILE A 195 5.77 4.89 -21.03
CA ILE A 195 6.62 4.02 -20.22
C ILE A 195 5.77 3.17 -19.27
N ALA A 196 4.89 3.79 -18.48
CA ALA A 196 4.03 3.09 -17.52
C ALA A 196 3.13 2.07 -18.21
N VAL A 197 2.50 2.44 -19.32
CA VAL A 197 1.63 1.57 -20.12
C VAL A 197 2.39 0.42 -20.76
N LYS A 198 3.58 0.68 -21.35
CA LYS A 198 4.44 -0.39 -21.87
C LYS A 198 4.84 -1.37 -20.78
N HIS A 199 5.30 -0.88 -19.64
CA HIS A 199 5.65 -1.72 -18.49
C HIS A 199 4.47 -2.59 -18.06
N ALA A 200 3.29 -1.99 -17.83
CA ALA A 200 2.09 -2.74 -17.43
C ALA A 200 1.70 -3.82 -18.46
N ASN A 201 1.83 -3.53 -19.76
CA ASN A 201 1.53 -4.49 -20.82
C ASN A 201 2.53 -5.65 -20.84
N THR A 202 3.81 -5.37 -20.68
CA THR A 202 4.87 -6.40 -20.62
C THR A 202 4.67 -7.28 -19.38
N THR A 203 4.25 -6.68 -18.27
CA THR A 203 3.93 -7.40 -17.02
C THR A 203 2.72 -8.33 -17.22
N ILE A 204 1.62 -7.90 -17.85
CA ILE A 204 0.49 -8.78 -18.20
C ILE A 204 0.97 -9.98 -19.01
N LYS A 205 1.78 -9.73 -20.04
CA LYS A 205 2.23 -10.77 -20.97
C LYS A 205 3.12 -11.81 -20.30
N ASN A 206 3.98 -11.40 -19.35
CA ASN A 206 5.11 -12.22 -18.95
C ASN A 206 5.05 -12.68 -17.48
N HIS A 207 4.50 -11.85 -16.54
CA HIS A 207 4.51 -12.15 -15.10
C HIS A 207 3.37 -13.05 -14.64
N PHE A 208 2.30 -13.20 -15.40
CA PHE A 208 1.14 -13.98 -14.96
C PHE A 208 1.10 -15.35 -15.60
N ARG A 209 0.62 -16.34 -14.81
CA ARG A 209 0.25 -17.67 -15.25
C ARG A 209 -1.20 -17.66 -15.77
N GLU A 210 -1.66 -18.78 -16.31
CA GLU A 210 -3.03 -18.92 -16.83
C GLU A 210 -4.10 -18.72 -15.78
N ASP A 211 -3.80 -19.04 -14.51
CA ASP A 211 -4.67 -18.84 -13.35
C ASP A 211 -4.59 -17.41 -12.76
N TYR A 212 -3.82 -16.52 -13.37
CA TYR A 212 -3.54 -15.16 -12.91
C TYR A 212 -2.70 -15.04 -11.63
N SER A 213 -2.09 -16.12 -11.17
CA SER A 213 -1.01 -16.02 -10.20
C SER A 213 0.24 -15.42 -10.85
N SER A 214 1.01 -14.62 -10.10
CA SER A 214 2.19 -13.97 -10.63
C SER A 214 3.47 -14.72 -10.31
N TYR A 215 4.43 -14.68 -11.23
CA TYR A 215 5.84 -14.86 -10.89
C TYR A 215 6.35 -13.61 -10.17
N HIS A 216 7.26 -13.80 -9.23
CA HIS A 216 7.87 -12.66 -8.54
C HIS A 216 8.87 -11.94 -9.44
N VAL A 217 9.86 -12.65 -9.98
CA VAL A 217 11.01 -12.10 -10.72
C VAL A 217 11.08 -12.68 -12.12
N LEU A 218 11.21 -11.79 -13.10
CA LEU A 218 11.56 -12.14 -14.47
C LEU A 218 12.94 -11.58 -14.82
N ASN A 219 13.74 -12.44 -15.46
CA ASN A 219 14.99 -12.04 -16.07
C ASN A 219 14.84 -12.00 -17.59
N TYR A 220 15.31 -10.93 -18.20
CA TYR A 220 15.22 -10.72 -19.65
C TYR A 220 16.58 -10.79 -20.33
N MET A 221 16.57 -11.30 -21.55
CA MET A 221 17.67 -11.20 -22.50
C MET A 221 17.73 -9.78 -23.10
N PRO A 222 18.87 -9.35 -23.66
CA PRO A 222 18.97 -8.03 -24.29
C PRO A 222 18.01 -7.79 -25.47
N ASN A 223 17.53 -8.86 -26.11
CA ASN A 223 16.55 -8.81 -27.20
C ASN A 223 15.09 -8.76 -26.74
N GLY A 224 14.85 -8.73 -25.41
CA GLY A 224 13.51 -8.68 -24.81
C GLY A 224 12.87 -10.04 -24.52
N ASP A 225 13.52 -11.15 -24.88
CA ASP A 225 13.00 -12.48 -24.55
C ASP A 225 13.14 -12.77 -23.04
N VAL A 226 12.17 -13.49 -22.48
CA VAL A 226 12.25 -13.93 -21.09
C VAL A 226 13.27 -15.05 -20.96
N LYS A 227 14.34 -14.80 -20.19
CA LYS A 227 15.40 -15.78 -19.89
C LYS A 227 14.97 -16.77 -18.80
N ARG A 228 14.35 -16.24 -17.73
CA ARG A 228 13.95 -17.02 -16.55
C ARG A 228 12.78 -16.35 -15.84
N LYS A 229 11.89 -17.18 -15.28
CA LYS A 229 10.84 -16.81 -14.33
C LYS A 229 11.13 -17.49 -12.99
N ARG A 230 11.16 -16.73 -11.92
CA ARG A 230 11.56 -17.25 -10.58
C ARG A 230 10.90 -16.48 -9.46
N THR A 231 11.12 -16.93 -8.24
CA THR A 231 10.86 -16.17 -7.03
C THR A 231 12.14 -15.75 -6.33
N GLU A 232 12.05 -14.72 -5.51
CA GLU A 232 13.10 -14.33 -4.54
C GLU A 232 12.55 -14.44 -3.12
N GLN A 233 11.30 -13.98 -2.90
CA GLN A 233 10.67 -13.91 -1.58
C GLN A 233 9.57 -14.97 -1.38
N GLY A 234 9.08 -15.63 -2.44
CA GLY A 234 8.09 -16.70 -2.36
C GLY A 234 8.71 -18.07 -2.03
N PHE A 235 7.87 -19.05 -1.83
CA PHE A 235 8.25 -20.41 -1.47
C PHE A 235 9.02 -21.13 -2.58
N SER A 236 8.55 -21.04 -3.82
CA SER A 236 9.19 -21.68 -4.98
C SER A 236 8.91 -20.90 -6.27
N ASP A 237 9.67 -21.20 -7.34
CA ASP A 237 9.49 -20.58 -8.67
C ASP A 237 8.08 -20.83 -9.26
N SER A 238 7.37 -21.86 -8.77
CA SER A 238 6.00 -22.20 -9.19
C SER A 238 4.92 -21.72 -8.24
N SER A 239 5.28 -21.22 -7.05
CA SER A 239 4.31 -20.77 -6.04
C SER A 239 3.80 -19.36 -6.30
N ALA A 240 2.80 -18.95 -5.53
CA ALA A 240 2.21 -17.63 -5.57
C ALA A 240 2.50 -16.88 -4.25
N TRP A 241 3.57 -16.09 -4.24
CA TRP A 241 3.94 -15.24 -3.12
C TRP A 241 2.83 -14.22 -2.82
N ALA A 242 2.28 -14.22 -1.61
CA ALA A 242 1.06 -13.48 -1.28
C ALA A 242 1.19 -11.97 -1.48
N ARG A 243 2.30 -11.37 -1.04
CA ARG A 243 2.53 -9.93 -1.22
C ARG A 243 2.75 -9.58 -2.69
N GLY A 244 3.34 -10.46 -3.49
CA GLY A 244 3.44 -10.27 -4.95
C GLY A 244 2.08 -10.24 -5.63
N GLN A 245 1.13 -11.08 -5.19
CA GLN A 245 -0.27 -11.02 -5.66
C GLN A 245 -0.92 -9.70 -5.26
N ALA A 246 -0.70 -9.24 -4.03
CA ALA A 246 -1.21 -7.97 -3.53
C ALA A 246 -0.66 -6.78 -4.32
N TRP A 247 0.64 -6.76 -4.64
CA TRP A 247 1.26 -5.73 -5.49
C TRP A 247 0.66 -5.70 -6.89
N GLY A 248 0.47 -6.88 -7.50
CA GLY A 248 -0.21 -6.99 -8.80
C GLY A 248 -1.62 -6.44 -8.77
N LEU A 249 -2.42 -6.83 -7.77
CA LEU A 249 -3.79 -6.34 -7.58
C LEU A 249 -3.84 -4.82 -7.47
N TYR A 250 -3.06 -4.25 -6.55
CA TYR A 250 -3.04 -2.80 -6.32
C TYR A 250 -2.54 -2.05 -7.55
N GLY A 251 -1.41 -2.48 -8.13
CA GLY A 251 -0.80 -1.81 -9.27
C GLY A 251 -1.70 -1.77 -10.52
N TYR A 252 -2.45 -2.84 -10.81
CA TYR A 252 -3.43 -2.83 -11.92
C TYR A 252 -4.69 -2.05 -11.60
N THR A 253 -5.13 -1.98 -10.35
CA THR A 253 -6.22 -1.09 -9.90
C THR A 253 -5.86 0.36 -10.18
N VAL A 254 -4.66 0.79 -9.77
CA VAL A 254 -4.12 2.13 -10.05
C VAL A 254 -3.98 2.38 -11.55
N THR A 255 -3.41 1.41 -12.30
CA THR A 255 -3.22 1.54 -13.74
C THR A 255 -4.56 1.74 -14.45
N TYR A 256 -5.61 1.02 -14.05
CA TYR A 256 -6.97 1.27 -14.57
C TYR A 256 -7.49 2.64 -14.17
N ARG A 257 -7.35 3.05 -12.91
CA ARG A 257 -7.78 4.38 -12.44
C ARG A 257 -7.20 5.50 -13.30
N LYS A 258 -5.93 5.39 -13.66
CA LYS A 258 -5.18 6.41 -14.41
C LYS A 258 -5.43 6.35 -15.94
N THR A 259 -5.63 5.17 -16.51
CA THR A 259 -5.74 5.01 -17.97
C THR A 259 -7.17 4.86 -18.48
N LYS A 260 -8.09 4.40 -17.62
CA LYS A 260 -9.46 3.97 -17.97
C LYS A 260 -9.52 2.89 -19.05
N ASN A 261 -8.40 2.20 -19.31
CA ASN A 261 -8.36 1.10 -20.28
C ASN A 261 -8.89 -0.19 -19.64
N PRO A 262 -10.00 -0.77 -20.18
CA PRO A 262 -10.71 -1.88 -19.54
C PRO A 262 -9.86 -3.14 -19.36
N LYS A 263 -8.79 -3.34 -20.14
CA LYS A 263 -7.90 -4.50 -19.97
C LYS A 263 -7.20 -4.52 -18.60
N TYR A 264 -6.92 -3.34 -18.01
CA TYR A 264 -6.29 -3.28 -16.68
C TYR A 264 -7.28 -3.53 -15.56
N LEU A 265 -8.55 -3.14 -15.75
CA LEU A 265 -9.63 -3.54 -14.85
C LEU A 265 -9.84 -5.05 -14.89
N GLU A 266 -9.89 -5.62 -16.09
CA GLU A 266 -9.97 -7.07 -16.27
C GLU A 266 -8.83 -7.80 -15.58
N GLN A 267 -7.58 -7.31 -15.74
CA GLN A 267 -6.41 -7.88 -15.08
C GLN A 267 -6.52 -7.80 -13.55
N ALA A 268 -6.87 -6.63 -13.00
CA ALA A 268 -7.07 -6.46 -11.56
C ALA A 268 -8.16 -7.39 -11.02
N THR A 269 -9.30 -7.48 -11.71
CA THR A 269 -10.42 -8.37 -11.35
C THR A 269 -10.00 -9.85 -11.35
N LYS A 270 -9.21 -10.28 -12.33
CA LYS A 270 -8.71 -11.66 -12.41
C LYS A 270 -7.71 -11.99 -11.31
N ILE A 271 -6.83 -11.05 -10.95
CA ILE A 271 -5.94 -11.22 -9.80
C ILE A 271 -6.75 -11.27 -8.50
N ALA A 272 -7.74 -10.37 -8.32
CA ALA A 272 -8.63 -10.42 -7.18
C ALA A 272 -9.35 -11.78 -7.08
N ASN A 273 -9.86 -12.28 -8.21
CA ASN A 273 -10.52 -13.58 -8.27
C ASN A 273 -9.58 -14.74 -7.88
N PHE A 274 -8.32 -14.72 -8.34
CA PHE A 274 -7.32 -15.71 -7.90
C PHE A 274 -7.13 -15.66 -6.39
N ILE A 275 -6.90 -14.48 -5.80
CA ILE A 275 -6.70 -14.32 -4.36
C ILE A 275 -7.92 -14.79 -3.58
N LEU A 276 -9.11 -14.29 -3.90
CA LEU A 276 -10.31 -14.46 -3.10
C LEU A 276 -10.88 -15.88 -3.15
N ASN A 277 -10.64 -16.61 -4.24
CA ASN A 277 -11.10 -17.98 -4.42
C ASN A 277 -9.99 -19.03 -4.25
N HIS A 278 -8.79 -18.62 -3.84
CA HIS A 278 -7.71 -19.58 -3.60
C HIS A 278 -8.07 -20.47 -2.40
N PRO A 279 -7.97 -21.82 -2.54
CA PRO A 279 -8.40 -22.77 -1.49
C PRO A 279 -7.64 -22.60 -0.17
N ASN A 280 -6.45 -22.03 -0.22
CA ASN A 280 -5.61 -21.77 0.95
C ASN A 280 -5.78 -20.35 1.53
N LEU A 281 -6.71 -19.53 1.01
CA LEU A 281 -7.02 -18.27 1.67
C LEU A 281 -7.90 -18.55 2.89
N PRO A 282 -7.45 -18.22 4.12
CA PRO A 282 -8.22 -18.45 5.32
C PRO A 282 -9.54 -17.65 5.37
N GLU A 283 -10.47 -18.06 6.22
CA GLU A 283 -11.78 -17.40 6.36
C GLU A 283 -11.66 -15.93 6.77
N ASP A 284 -10.69 -15.60 7.62
CA ASP A 284 -10.37 -14.25 8.09
C ASP A 284 -9.70 -13.35 7.05
N LYS A 285 -9.40 -13.90 5.87
CA LYS A 285 -8.83 -13.21 4.69
C LYS A 285 -7.43 -12.63 4.87
N VAL A 286 -6.72 -12.97 5.95
CA VAL A 286 -5.29 -12.69 6.05
C VAL A 286 -4.53 -13.86 5.41
N PRO A 287 -3.81 -13.68 4.29
CA PRO A 287 -3.18 -14.79 3.60
C PRO A 287 -1.96 -15.33 4.37
N TYR A 288 -1.60 -16.57 4.08
CA TYR A 288 -0.26 -17.05 4.38
C TYR A 288 0.77 -16.27 3.55
N TRP A 289 2.03 -16.26 3.98
CA TRP A 289 3.11 -15.55 3.28
C TRP A 289 3.29 -15.97 1.81
N ASP A 290 2.87 -17.19 1.49
CA ASP A 290 2.77 -17.74 0.15
C ASP A 290 1.53 -18.63 0.07
N PHE A 291 0.74 -18.53 -0.98
CA PHE A 291 -0.48 -19.32 -1.16
C PHE A 291 -0.21 -20.83 -1.28
N ASN A 292 1.03 -21.21 -1.56
CA ASN A 292 1.50 -22.59 -1.66
C ASN A 292 2.52 -22.93 -0.56
N ALA A 293 2.52 -22.19 0.56
CA ALA A 293 3.42 -22.47 1.68
C ALA A 293 3.30 -23.92 2.14
N PRO A 294 4.43 -24.63 2.42
CA PRO A 294 4.40 -26.07 2.65
C PRO A 294 3.72 -26.46 3.98
N ASP A 295 3.71 -25.54 4.95
CA ASP A 295 3.24 -25.82 6.30
C ASP A 295 1.80 -25.39 6.56
N ILE A 296 1.01 -25.09 5.52
CA ILE A 296 -0.41 -24.77 5.67
C ILE A 296 -1.15 -25.98 6.29
N PRO A 297 -1.97 -25.80 7.37
CA PRO A 297 -2.50 -24.52 7.88
C PRO A 297 -1.64 -23.82 8.95
N ASN A 298 -0.44 -24.30 9.25
CA ASN A 298 0.42 -23.76 10.31
C ASN A 298 1.49 -22.77 9.78
N ALA A 299 1.45 -22.45 8.49
CA ALA A 299 2.36 -21.49 7.88
C ALA A 299 2.13 -20.07 8.44
N LEU A 300 3.19 -19.24 8.40
CA LEU A 300 3.12 -17.85 8.83
C LEU A 300 2.13 -17.05 7.99
N ARG A 301 1.43 -16.15 8.65
CA ARG A 301 0.50 -15.21 8.03
C ARG A 301 1.25 -13.95 7.63
N ASP A 302 0.79 -13.25 6.60
CA ASP A 302 1.40 -11.99 6.17
C ASP A 302 0.41 -10.84 6.26
N SER A 303 0.48 -10.09 7.37
CA SER A 303 -0.35 -8.90 7.59
C SER A 303 -0.09 -7.81 6.54
N SER A 304 1.11 -7.75 5.96
CA SER A 304 1.42 -6.77 4.91
C SER A 304 0.64 -7.06 3.62
N ALA A 305 0.59 -8.31 3.19
CA ALA A 305 -0.20 -8.70 2.04
C ALA A 305 -1.70 -8.42 2.26
N ALA A 306 -2.22 -8.71 3.47
CA ALA A 306 -3.60 -8.42 3.84
C ALA A 306 -3.93 -6.92 3.77
N SER A 307 -3.07 -6.06 4.32
CA SER A 307 -3.26 -4.60 4.29
C SER A 307 -3.33 -4.06 2.87
N ILE A 308 -2.41 -4.50 2.00
CA ILE A 308 -2.36 -4.09 0.59
C ILE A 308 -3.60 -4.56 -0.15
N ILE A 309 -4.03 -5.82 0.06
CA ILE A 309 -5.26 -6.37 -0.54
C ILE A 309 -6.47 -5.57 -0.09
N ALA A 310 -6.63 -5.27 1.21
CA ALA A 310 -7.75 -4.50 1.71
C ALA A 310 -7.82 -3.11 1.08
N SER A 311 -6.68 -2.40 1.01
CA SER A 311 -6.61 -1.09 0.41
C SER A 311 -6.93 -1.12 -1.09
N ALA A 312 -6.40 -2.10 -1.83
CA ALA A 312 -6.67 -2.27 -3.25
C ALA A 312 -8.15 -2.59 -3.54
N LEU A 313 -8.76 -3.48 -2.76
CA LEU A 313 -10.16 -3.88 -2.94
C LEU A 313 -11.12 -2.74 -2.61
N LEU A 314 -10.84 -1.90 -1.60
CA LEU A 314 -11.62 -0.71 -1.27
C LEU A 314 -11.64 0.30 -2.42
N GLU A 315 -10.59 0.37 -3.22
CA GLU A 315 -10.59 1.19 -4.43
C GLU A 315 -11.28 0.46 -5.59
N LEU A 316 -10.95 -0.82 -5.80
CA LEU A 316 -11.43 -1.59 -6.95
C LEU A 316 -12.96 -1.74 -6.96
N LYS A 317 -13.60 -1.80 -5.79
CA LYS A 317 -15.06 -1.89 -5.67
C LYS A 317 -15.80 -0.73 -6.35
N ASP A 318 -15.21 0.48 -6.35
CA ASP A 318 -15.82 1.66 -6.98
C ASP A 318 -15.51 1.75 -8.49
N LEU A 319 -14.59 0.93 -8.97
CA LEU A 319 -14.16 0.90 -10.36
C LEU A 319 -14.87 -0.18 -11.19
N VAL A 320 -15.39 -1.22 -10.56
CA VAL A 320 -16.18 -2.26 -11.22
C VAL A 320 -17.63 -1.81 -11.38
N LYS A 321 -18.28 -2.25 -12.49
CA LYS A 321 -19.69 -1.96 -12.76
C LYS A 321 -20.63 -3.04 -12.21
N ASP A 322 -20.08 -4.21 -11.95
CA ASP A 322 -20.82 -5.37 -11.42
C ASP A 322 -21.02 -5.17 -9.91
N GLU A 323 -22.28 -4.99 -9.50
CA GLU A 323 -22.66 -4.74 -8.10
C GLU A 323 -22.28 -5.91 -7.18
N ALA A 324 -22.38 -7.15 -7.66
CA ALA A 324 -22.01 -8.32 -6.86
C ALA A 324 -20.50 -8.38 -6.60
N LEU A 325 -19.67 -8.04 -7.59
CA LEU A 325 -18.23 -7.90 -7.41
C LEU A 325 -17.88 -6.73 -6.49
N SER A 326 -18.53 -5.59 -6.64
CA SER A 326 -18.34 -4.42 -5.78
C SER A 326 -18.62 -4.76 -4.31
N GLU A 327 -19.74 -5.43 -4.05
CA GLU A 327 -20.13 -5.90 -2.72
C GLU A 327 -19.14 -6.96 -2.18
N GLN A 328 -18.71 -7.91 -3.00
CA GLN A 328 -17.73 -8.92 -2.62
C GLN A 328 -16.40 -8.26 -2.18
N TYR A 329 -15.90 -7.27 -2.93
CA TYR A 329 -14.66 -6.57 -2.61
C TYR A 329 -14.79 -5.75 -1.33
N PHE A 330 -15.91 -5.05 -1.14
CA PHE A 330 -16.20 -4.34 0.10
C PHE A 330 -16.26 -5.28 1.30
N ASN A 331 -17.02 -6.36 1.20
CA ASN A 331 -17.18 -7.35 2.28
C ASN A 331 -15.84 -8.01 2.63
N THR A 332 -15.03 -8.37 1.63
CA THR A 332 -13.69 -8.92 1.88
C THR A 332 -12.79 -7.93 2.57
N SER A 333 -12.74 -6.68 2.13
CA SER A 333 -11.95 -5.63 2.79
C SER A 333 -12.39 -5.40 4.23
N THR A 334 -13.69 -5.44 4.48
CA THR A 334 -14.27 -5.32 5.82
C THR A 334 -13.86 -6.49 6.73
N ILE A 335 -13.84 -7.73 6.21
CA ILE A 335 -13.34 -8.90 6.95
C ILE A 335 -11.85 -8.72 7.28
N ILE A 336 -11.02 -8.35 6.29
CA ILE A 336 -9.58 -8.12 6.51
C ILE A 336 -9.36 -7.05 7.58
N LEU A 337 -10.02 -5.90 7.47
CA LEU A 337 -9.88 -4.82 8.44
C LEU A 337 -10.34 -5.27 9.84
N ASN A 338 -11.49 -5.95 9.96
CA ASN A 338 -11.94 -6.48 11.25
C ASN A 338 -10.95 -7.45 11.88
N THR A 339 -10.25 -8.25 11.09
CA THR A 339 -9.21 -9.18 11.55
C THR A 339 -7.93 -8.44 11.96
N LEU A 340 -7.42 -7.57 11.07
CA LEU A 340 -6.18 -6.82 11.34
C LEU A 340 -6.32 -5.86 12.53
N LEU A 341 -7.52 -5.36 12.83
CA LEU A 341 -7.81 -4.47 13.96
C LEU A 341 -8.12 -5.23 15.26
N THR A 342 -7.68 -6.49 15.40
CA THR A 342 -7.76 -7.25 16.66
C THR A 342 -6.45 -7.18 17.45
N ASP A 343 -6.49 -7.56 18.72
CA ASP A 343 -5.29 -7.63 19.58
C ASP A 343 -4.26 -8.67 19.11
N GLU A 344 -4.64 -9.60 18.24
CA GLU A 344 -3.72 -10.52 17.59
C GLU A 344 -2.75 -9.76 16.68
N TYR A 345 -3.26 -8.82 15.87
CA TYR A 345 -2.47 -8.10 14.87
C TYR A 345 -2.05 -6.70 15.31
N ILE A 346 -2.85 -5.98 16.12
CA ILE A 346 -2.52 -4.62 16.56
C ILE A 346 -1.65 -4.65 17.81
N ALA A 347 -0.52 -3.97 17.74
CA ALA A 347 0.33 -3.67 18.89
C ALA A 347 -0.18 -2.41 19.61
N LYS A 348 -0.07 -2.40 20.93
CA LYS A 348 -0.55 -1.34 21.82
C LYS A 348 0.51 -1.01 22.88
N ASN A 349 0.29 0.07 23.63
CA ASN A 349 1.05 0.39 24.84
C ASN A 349 2.56 0.52 24.60
N ASN A 350 2.95 1.12 23.47
CA ASN A 350 4.35 1.34 23.09
C ASN A 350 5.17 0.04 22.91
N THR A 351 4.52 -1.06 22.61
CA THR A 351 5.19 -2.31 22.28
C THR A 351 5.55 -2.36 20.78
N ASN A 352 6.21 -3.44 20.34
CA ASN A 352 6.49 -3.70 18.92
C ASN A 352 7.33 -2.59 18.24
N GLY A 353 8.22 -1.91 19.01
CA GLY A 353 9.01 -0.79 18.48
C GLY A 353 8.20 0.41 17.98
N GLY A 354 6.92 0.50 18.38
CA GLY A 354 6.01 1.55 17.91
C GLY A 354 5.33 1.27 16.56
N PHE A 355 5.62 0.12 15.91
CA PHE A 355 4.84 -0.32 14.75
C PHE A 355 3.43 -0.74 15.17
N LEU A 356 2.50 -0.55 14.25
CA LEU A 356 1.08 -0.84 14.51
C LEU A 356 0.76 -2.32 14.30
N LEU A 357 1.16 -2.90 13.16
CA LEU A 357 0.90 -4.30 12.84
C LEU A 357 2.01 -5.24 13.30
N LYS A 358 1.60 -6.42 13.70
CA LYS A 358 2.42 -7.61 13.95
C LYS A 358 2.28 -8.59 12.78
N HIS A 359 3.06 -9.67 12.79
CA HIS A 359 2.89 -10.83 11.90
C HIS A 359 3.05 -10.52 10.41
N GLY A 360 4.07 -9.73 10.05
CA GLY A 360 4.49 -9.55 8.66
C GLY A 360 5.62 -10.51 8.28
N VAL A 361 5.71 -10.87 7.01
CA VAL A 361 6.78 -11.72 6.47
C VAL A 361 7.49 -11.00 5.32
N GLY A 362 8.65 -10.41 5.61
CA GLY A 362 9.46 -9.71 4.62
C GLY A 362 10.10 -10.66 3.62
N HIS A 363 11.02 -11.53 4.08
CA HIS A 363 11.77 -12.41 3.19
C HIS A 363 12.13 -13.75 3.88
N LEU A 364 11.14 -14.67 3.96
CA LEU A 364 11.33 -15.96 4.63
C LEU A 364 12.50 -16.79 4.06
N PRO A 365 12.69 -16.91 2.72
CA PRO A 365 13.80 -17.69 2.17
C PRO A 365 15.20 -17.22 2.61
N LYS A 366 15.36 -15.96 2.98
CA LYS A 366 16.62 -15.39 3.52
C LYS A 366 16.61 -15.26 5.04
N ASN A 367 15.57 -15.74 5.71
CA ASN A 367 15.37 -15.59 7.16
C ASN A 367 15.53 -14.12 7.62
N SER A 368 14.97 -13.19 6.83
CA SER A 368 14.99 -11.75 7.09
C SER A 368 13.58 -11.25 7.25
N GLU A 369 13.31 -10.48 8.31
CA GLU A 369 12.00 -9.89 8.58
C GLU A 369 10.88 -10.97 8.60
N VAL A 370 11.05 -11.98 9.45
CA VAL A 370 10.15 -13.13 9.58
C VAL A 370 9.31 -13.00 10.83
N ASP A 371 7.99 -12.97 10.67
CA ASP A 371 6.99 -12.79 11.74
C ASP A 371 7.24 -11.52 12.58
N VAL A 372 7.45 -10.41 11.92
CA VAL A 372 7.82 -9.11 12.52
C VAL A 372 6.95 -7.98 11.95
N PRO A 373 6.93 -6.80 12.59
CA PRO A 373 6.30 -5.62 12.00
C PRO A 373 7.04 -5.16 10.74
N LEU A 374 6.28 -4.60 9.78
CA LEU A 374 6.83 -4.10 8.53
C LEU A 374 6.27 -2.69 8.27
N THR A 375 7.13 -1.73 7.99
CA THR A 375 6.71 -0.33 7.83
C THR A 375 5.65 -0.14 6.73
N TYR A 376 5.71 -0.91 5.64
CA TYR A 376 4.71 -0.88 4.57
C TYR A 376 3.39 -1.58 4.96
N ALA A 377 3.41 -2.53 5.90
CA ALA A 377 2.18 -3.12 6.41
C ALA A 377 1.32 -2.08 7.12
N ASP A 378 1.96 -1.26 7.98
CA ASP A 378 1.31 -0.15 8.67
C ASP A 378 0.78 0.89 7.68
N TYR A 379 1.60 1.29 6.69
CA TYR A 379 1.19 2.27 5.69
C TYR A 379 -0.10 1.87 4.95
N TYR A 380 -0.16 0.64 4.43
CA TYR A 380 -1.33 0.19 3.71
C TYR A 380 -2.53 -0.11 4.61
N LEU A 381 -2.32 -0.47 5.88
CA LEU A 381 -3.42 -0.54 6.84
C LEU A 381 -4.04 0.84 7.09
N ILE A 382 -3.20 1.86 7.34
CA ILE A 382 -3.67 3.22 7.59
C ILE A 382 -4.36 3.79 6.34
N GLU A 383 -3.82 3.53 5.14
CA GLU A 383 -4.48 3.88 3.88
C GLU A 383 -5.84 3.18 3.72
N ALA A 384 -5.93 1.89 4.05
CA ALA A 384 -7.20 1.16 3.98
C ALA A 384 -8.24 1.72 4.98
N MET A 385 -7.82 2.09 6.19
CA MET A 385 -8.70 2.76 7.15
C MET A 385 -9.19 4.12 6.63
N LEU A 386 -8.30 4.92 6.02
CA LEU A 386 -8.67 6.20 5.40
C LEU A 386 -9.66 5.99 4.25
N ARG A 387 -9.40 5.03 3.37
CA ARG A 387 -10.29 4.67 2.26
C ARG A 387 -11.66 4.24 2.78
N TYR A 388 -11.72 3.42 3.82
CA TYR A 388 -12.97 2.98 4.43
C TYR A 388 -13.78 4.14 4.99
N LYS A 389 -13.16 5.07 5.73
CA LYS A 389 -13.82 6.26 6.28
C LYS A 389 -14.36 7.17 5.17
N ASN A 390 -13.66 7.30 4.05
CA ASN A 390 -14.07 8.13 2.92
C ASN A 390 -15.23 7.54 2.10
N LEU A 391 -15.66 6.31 2.36
CA LEU A 391 -16.84 5.69 1.75
C LEU A 391 -18.15 6.04 2.49
N LYS A 392 -18.07 6.63 3.65
CA LYS A 392 -19.19 7.00 4.53
C LYS A 392 -19.47 8.49 4.46
#